data_5e328f9309840688cb1250a88c41f4a0
#
_entry.id   5e328f9309840688cb1250a88c41f4a0
#
_cell.length_a   1.000
_cell.length_b   1.000
_cell.length_c   1.000
_cell.angle_alpha   90.00
_cell.angle_beta   90.00
_cell.angle_gamma   90.00
#
_symmetry.space_group_name_H-M   'P 1'
#
loop_
_entity.id
_entity.type
_entity.pdbx_description
1 polymer ?
#
loop_
_entity_poly.entity_id
_entity_poly.type
_entity_poly.pdbx_seq_one_letter_code
_entity_poly.pdbx_strand_id
1 'polypeptide(L)'
;MRQLLLCAAIAASLGGCTWVKMAEGGKQVRVASATEALGACEKRGEVSVSVKNSLGPYERNDLRVRDELETLARNEAPGLQADTVQPKGEPVDGEQRFTAYRCGAGTTVGRAPVAKPADEGTAETYPIEE
;
A
#
# COMPACT_ATOMS: atom_id res chain seq x y z
N MET A 1 -26.24 37.94 9.79
CA MET A 1 -26.36 36.73 8.91
C MET A 1 -25.26 36.63 7.85
N ARG A 2 -24.86 37.68 7.17
CA ARG A 2 -23.78 37.64 6.14
C ARG A 2 -22.42 37.20 6.69
N GLN A 3 -22.06 37.60 7.91
CA GLN A 3 -20.78 37.19 8.54
C GLN A 3 -20.79 35.75 9.02
N LEU A 4 -21.92 35.20 9.45
CA LEU A 4 -22.07 33.81 9.83
C LEU A 4 -21.93 32.86 8.63
N LEU A 5 -22.41 33.28 7.47
CA LEU A 5 -22.25 32.49 6.22
C LEU A 5 -20.81 32.44 5.72
N LEU A 6 -20.05 33.55 5.93
CA LEU A 6 -18.62 33.59 5.59
C LEU A 6 -17.77 32.66 6.48
N CYS A 7 -18.06 32.61 7.78
CA CYS A 7 -17.38 31.70 8.70
C CYS A 7 -17.67 30.22 8.40
N ALA A 8 -18.89 29.89 7.99
CA ALA A 8 -19.26 28.51 7.62
C ALA A 8 -18.54 28.03 6.34
N ALA A 9 -18.31 28.93 5.38
CA ALA A 9 -17.59 28.61 4.14
C ALA A 9 -16.10 28.36 4.35
N ILE A 10 -15.48 29.01 5.35
CA ILE A 10 -14.05 28.82 5.67
C ILE A 10 -13.82 27.50 6.43
N ALA A 11 -14.78 27.05 7.23
CA ALA A 11 -14.68 25.80 7.97
C ALA A 11 -14.72 24.55 7.06
N ALA A 12 -15.34 24.66 5.89
CA ALA A 12 -15.45 23.56 4.94
C ALA A 12 -14.17 23.28 4.14
N SER A 13 -13.19 24.19 4.15
CA SER A 13 -11.95 24.08 3.37
C SER A 13 -10.76 23.44 4.11
N LEU A 14 -10.92 23.07 5.38
CA LEU A 14 -9.85 22.45 6.18
C LEU A 14 -9.83 20.92 6.16
N GLY A 15 -10.68 20.31 5.33
CA GLY A 15 -10.74 18.84 5.17
C GLY A 15 -9.71 18.23 4.22
N GLY A 16 -8.61 18.92 3.93
CA GLY A 16 -7.65 18.57 2.88
C GLY A 16 -6.53 17.58 3.26
N CYS A 17 -6.67 16.75 4.27
CA CYS A 17 -5.77 15.61 4.44
C CYS A 17 -6.33 14.39 3.71
N THR A 18 -6.18 14.37 2.40
CA THR A 18 -6.49 13.17 1.60
C THR A 18 -5.44 12.10 1.87
N TRP A 19 -5.68 11.29 2.86
CA TRP A 19 -5.03 9.99 2.98
C TRP A 19 -5.54 9.13 1.84
N VAL A 20 -4.64 8.45 1.15
CA VAL A 20 -5.03 7.46 0.16
C VAL A 20 -5.84 6.38 0.85
N LYS A 21 -7.10 6.25 0.46
CA LYS A 21 -8.00 5.26 1.02
C LYS A 21 -7.97 4.00 0.18
N MET A 22 -8.00 2.86 0.86
CA MET A 22 -8.16 1.58 0.20
C MET A 22 -9.57 1.45 -0.37
N ALA A 23 -9.66 1.29 -1.69
CA ALA A 23 -10.93 0.97 -2.35
C ALA A 23 -11.39 -0.46 -2.04
N GLU A 24 -12.68 -0.73 -2.14
CA GLU A 24 -13.23 -2.06 -1.84
C GLU A 24 -12.57 -3.18 -2.65
N GLY A 25 -12.38 -2.98 -3.96
CA GLY A 25 -11.68 -3.94 -4.81
C GLY A 25 -10.20 -4.12 -4.45
N GLY A 26 -9.55 -3.07 -3.98
CA GLY A 26 -8.15 -3.10 -3.56
C GLY A 26 -7.90 -3.93 -2.29
N LYS A 27 -8.90 -4.06 -1.42
CA LYS A 27 -8.79 -4.85 -0.19
C LYS A 27 -8.50 -6.33 -0.44
N GLN A 28 -8.94 -6.84 -1.57
CA GLN A 28 -8.75 -8.24 -1.96
C GLN A 28 -7.47 -8.48 -2.76
N VAL A 29 -6.77 -7.42 -3.13
CA VAL A 29 -5.52 -7.49 -3.87
C VAL A 29 -4.36 -7.73 -2.91
N ARG A 30 -3.56 -8.75 -3.18
CA ARG A 30 -2.37 -9.08 -2.42
C ARG A 30 -1.15 -8.32 -2.94
N VAL A 31 -0.26 -7.93 -2.06
CA VAL A 31 1.08 -7.44 -2.42
C VAL A 31 2.07 -8.58 -2.28
N ALA A 32 2.69 -8.97 -3.38
CA ALA A 32 3.77 -9.95 -3.39
C ALA A 32 5.10 -9.27 -3.07
N SER A 33 6.03 -9.99 -2.47
CA SER A 33 7.37 -9.45 -2.28
C SER A 33 8.10 -9.29 -3.62
N ALA A 34 9.06 -8.37 -3.70
CA ALA A 34 9.80 -8.09 -4.93
C ALA A 34 10.54 -9.33 -5.49
N THR A 35 10.86 -10.27 -4.63
CA THR A 35 11.61 -11.50 -4.96
C THR A 35 10.72 -12.74 -5.10
N GLU A 36 9.41 -12.59 -4.91
CA GLU A 36 8.49 -13.73 -5.02
C GLU A 36 8.35 -14.19 -6.47
N ALA A 37 8.44 -15.51 -6.68
CA ALA A 37 8.24 -16.10 -8.01
C ALA A 37 6.74 -16.18 -8.33
N LEU A 38 6.30 -15.41 -9.34
CA LEU A 38 4.92 -15.36 -9.82
C LEU A 38 4.76 -15.96 -11.23
N GLY A 39 5.68 -16.81 -11.65
CA GLY A 39 5.68 -17.42 -12.99
C GLY A 39 4.43 -18.25 -13.32
N ALA A 40 3.73 -18.78 -12.31
CA ALA A 40 2.47 -19.49 -12.49
C ALA A 40 1.24 -18.57 -12.57
N CYS A 41 1.41 -17.28 -12.29
CA CYS A 41 0.36 -16.29 -12.39
C CYS A 41 0.35 -15.65 -13.79
N GLU A 42 -0.81 -15.22 -14.24
CA GLU A 42 -0.95 -14.47 -15.49
C GLU A 42 -0.58 -13.00 -15.26
N LYS A 43 0.40 -12.49 -16.01
CA LYS A 43 0.72 -11.06 -16.02
C LYS A 43 -0.41 -10.29 -16.71
N ARG A 44 -1.01 -9.33 -16.00
CA ARG A 44 -2.12 -8.51 -16.51
C ARG A 44 -1.68 -7.14 -17.02
N GLY A 45 -0.56 -6.63 -16.53
CA GLY A 45 -0.04 -5.32 -16.91
C GLY A 45 0.87 -4.72 -15.86
N GLU A 46 1.14 -3.44 -16.02
CA GLU A 46 1.92 -2.65 -15.07
C GLU A 46 1.11 -1.47 -14.57
N VAL A 47 1.32 -1.12 -13.32
CA VAL A 47 0.71 0.02 -12.66
C VAL A 47 1.83 0.95 -12.21
N SER A 48 1.78 2.21 -12.64
CA SER A 48 2.66 3.26 -12.15
C SER A 48 1.85 4.19 -11.26
N VAL A 49 2.30 4.37 -10.03
CA VAL A 49 1.61 5.19 -9.03
C VAL A 49 2.56 6.20 -8.44
N SER A 50 2.01 7.33 -8.03
CA SER A 50 2.79 8.41 -7.44
C SER A 50 2.05 9.09 -6.31
N VAL A 51 2.80 9.50 -5.28
CA VAL A 51 2.35 10.33 -4.19
C VAL A 51 3.36 11.44 -3.96
N LYS A 52 2.96 12.52 -3.30
CA LYS A 52 3.92 13.54 -2.87
C LYS A 52 4.83 12.95 -1.78
N ASN A 53 6.13 12.97 -2.02
CA ASN A 53 7.16 12.54 -1.07
C ASN A 53 7.67 13.70 -0.20
N SER A 54 7.36 14.94 -0.55
CA SER A 54 7.77 16.12 0.20
C SER A 54 6.65 17.15 0.30
N LEU A 55 6.68 17.95 1.35
CA LEU A 55 5.79 19.07 1.60
C LEU A 55 6.64 20.32 1.88
N GLY A 56 6.96 21.07 0.81
CA GLY A 56 7.92 22.16 0.89
C GLY A 56 9.31 21.65 1.28
N PRO A 57 9.95 22.20 2.34
CA PRO A 57 11.27 21.75 2.78
C PRO A 57 11.27 20.46 3.61
N TYR A 58 10.09 19.87 3.87
CA TYR A 58 9.94 18.68 4.70
C TYR A 58 9.80 17.44 3.85
N GLU A 59 10.67 16.46 4.06
CA GLU A 59 10.51 15.12 3.50
C GLU A 59 9.49 14.32 4.32
N ARG A 60 8.65 13.57 3.63
CA ARG A 60 7.67 12.70 4.26
C ARG A 60 8.35 11.41 4.70
N ASN A 61 7.75 10.77 5.70
CA ASN A 61 8.22 9.47 6.15
C ASN A 61 8.13 8.42 5.03
N ASP A 62 9.24 7.78 4.69
CA ASP A 62 9.35 6.81 3.58
C ASP A 62 8.41 5.62 3.72
N LEU A 63 8.18 5.14 4.95
CA LEU A 63 7.25 4.04 5.19
C LEU A 63 5.82 4.41 4.82
N ARG A 64 5.42 5.64 5.15
CA ARG A 64 4.08 6.13 4.78
C ARG A 64 3.94 6.33 3.28
N VAL A 65 4.97 6.85 2.63
CA VAL A 65 5.00 7.01 1.18
C VAL A 65 4.85 5.64 0.52
N ARG A 66 5.56 4.65 1.01
CA ARG A 66 5.49 3.26 0.52
C ARG A 66 4.11 2.65 0.71
N ASP A 67 3.51 2.78 1.89
CA ASP A 67 2.16 2.28 2.18
C ASP A 67 1.11 2.92 1.27
N GLU A 68 1.23 4.21 1.01
CA GLU A 68 0.32 4.92 0.10
C GLU A 68 0.47 4.45 -1.34
N LEU A 69 1.71 4.23 -1.81
CA LEU A 69 2.00 3.71 -3.14
C LEU A 69 1.44 2.29 -3.33
N GLU A 70 1.62 1.42 -2.35
CA GLU A 70 1.03 0.08 -2.35
C GLU A 70 -0.50 0.13 -2.36
N THR A 71 -1.10 1.02 -1.59
CA THR A 71 -2.55 1.22 -1.56
C THR A 71 -3.08 1.65 -2.93
N LEU A 72 -2.40 2.59 -3.58
CA LEU A 72 -2.76 3.02 -4.94
C LEU A 72 -2.64 1.88 -5.94
N ALA A 73 -1.54 1.13 -5.91
CA ALA A 73 -1.35 -0.01 -6.80
C ALA A 73 -2.45 -1.07 -6.62
N ARG A 74 -2.83 -1.36 -5.38
CA ARG A 74 -3.92 -2.29 -5.08
C ARG A 74 -5.27 -1.77 -5.57
N ASN A 75 -5.51 -0.47 -5.49
CA ASN A 75 -6.75 0.13 -5.98
C ASN A 75 -6.87 0.06 -7.50
N GLU A 76 -5.76 0.12 -8.23
CA GLU A 76 -5.72 0.06 -9.70
C GLU A 76 -5.79 -1.38 -10.25
N ALA A 77 -5.32 -2.35 -9.48
CA ALA A 77 -5.21 -3.75 -9.93
C ALA A 77 -6.54 -4.36 -10.44
N PRO A 78 -7.71 -4.13 -9.80
CA PRO A 78 -8.98 -4.66 -10.28
C PRO A 78 -9.34 -4.18 -11.68
N GLY A 79 -8.94 -2.96 -12.07
CA GLY A 79 -9.13 -2.43 -13.43
C GLY A 79 -8.39 -3.23 -14.50
N LEU A 80 -7.31 -3.91 -14.13
CA LEU A 80 -6.55 -4.84 -14.96
C LEU A 80 -6.98 -6.30 -14.80
N GLN A 81 -8.03 -6.56 -14.03
CA GLN A 81 -8.46 -7.91 -13.64
C GLN A 81 -7.34 -8.69 -12.92
N ALA A 82 -6.54 -7.99 -12.14
CA ALA A 82 -5.46 -8.52 -11.32
C ALA A 82 -5.88 -8.65 -9.85
N ASP A 83 -5.35 -9.65 -9.18
CA ASP A 83 -5.55 -9.91 -7.77
C ASP A 83 -4.26 -9.84 -6.94
N THR A 84 -3.15 -9.60 -7.61
CA THR A 84 -1.83 -9.51 -7.00
C THR A 84 -1.03 -8.40 -7.67
N VAL A 85 -0.33 -7.60 -6.87
CA VAL A 85 0.64 -6.62 -7.36
C VAL A 85 2.01 -6.92 -6.77
N GLN A 86 3.05 -6.74 -7.56
CA GLN A 86 4.44 -6.94 -7.17
C GLN A 86 5.25 -5.68 -7.47
N PRO A 87 5.97 -5.12 -6.48
CA PRO A 87 6.79 -3.95 -6.72
C PRO A 87 7.94 -4.26 -7.69
N LYS A 88 8.16 -3.35 -8.63
CA LYS A 88 9.27 -3.34 -9.60
C LYS A 88 10.38 -2.39 -9.17
N GLY A 89 11.06 -2.70 -8.08
CA GLY A 89 12.08 -1.84 -7.52
C GLY A 89 11.57 -0.94 -6.41
N GLU A 90 12.47 -0.13 -5.87
CA GLU A 90 12.17 0.78 -4.77
C GLU A 90 11.46 2.05 -5.28
N PRO A 91 10.70 2.73 -4.41
CA PRO A 91 10.16 4.03 -4.73
C PRO A 91 11.27 5.05 -5.01
N VAL A 92 11.06 5.87 -6.02
CA VAL A 92 11.96 6.99 -6.36
C VAL A 92 11.12 8.26 -6.48
N ASP A 93 11.46 9.29 -5.73
CA ASP A 93 10.77 10.59 -5.73
C ASP A 93 9.25 10.50 -5.57
N GLY A 94 8.79 9.55 -4.76
CA GLY A 94 7.37 9.32 -4.55
C GLY A 94 6.65 8.57 -5.68
N GLU A 95 7.38 8.01 -6.62
CA GLU A 95 6.88 7.16 -7.70
C GLU A 95 7.32 5.72 -7.52
N GLN A 96 6.45 4.78 -7.86
CA GLN A 96 6.78 3.36 -7.91
C GLN A 96 5.96 2.64 -8.98
N ARG A 97 6.60 1.64 -9.59
CA ARG A 97 5.96 0.73 -10.54
C ARG A 97 5.68 -0.61 -9.90
N PHE A 98 4.56 -1.19 -10.28
CA PHE A 98 4.16 -2.52 -9.87
C PHE A 98 3.78 -3.32 -11.11
N THR A 99 4.09 -4.61 -11.09
CA THR A 99 3.53 -5.55 -12.07
C THR A 99 2.26 -6.14 -11.46
N ALA A 100 1.18 -6.13 -12.21
CA ALA A 100 -0.10 -6.68 -11.82
C ALA A 100 -0.27 -8.09 -12.39
N TYR A 101 -0.67 -9.04 -11.53
CA TYR A 101 -0.86 -10.44 -11.87
C TYR A 101 -2.25 -10.92 -11.47
N ARG A 102 -2.71 -11.92 -12.18
CA ARG A 102 -3.85 -12.73 -11.80
C ARG A 102 -3.34 -14.11 -11.38
N CYS A 103 -3.42 -14.38 -10.10
CA CYS A 103 -2.98 -15.64 -9.51
C CYS A 103 -4.16 -16.58 -9.21
N GLY A 104 -5.36 -16.05 -9.08
CA GLY A 104 -6.57 -16.77 -8.71
C GLY A 104 -6.69 -17.02 -7.21
N ALA A 105 -7.93 -17.13 -6.74
CA ALA A 105 -8.21 -17.52 -5.36
C ALA A 105 -7.85 -18.99 -5.17
N GLY A 106 -6.79 -19.27 -4.43
CA GLY A 106 -6.31 -20.64 -4.15
C GLY A 106 -5.00 -21.02 -4.80
N THR A 107 -4.45 -20.20 -5.68
CA THR A 107 -3.09 -20.38 -6.13
C THR A 107 -2.14 -19.82 -5.08
N THR A 108 -1.87 -20.59 -4.05
CA THR A 108 -0.73 -20.35 -3.16
C THR A 108 0.53 -20.69 -3.93
N VAL A 109 0.87 -19.87 -4.92
CA VAL A 109 2.16 -19.98 -5.59
C VAL A 109 3.19 -19.55 -4.57
N GLY A 110 3.87 -20.51 -4.01
CA GLY A 110 5.04 -20.26 -3.19
C GLY A 110 4.81 -19.31 -2.01
N ARG A 111 3.70 -19.46 -1.28
CA ARG A 111 3.75 -19.05 0.10
C ARG A 111 4.84 -19.90 0.72
N ALA A 112 6.04 -19.31 0.86
CA ALA A 112 6.96 -19.81 1.85
C ALA A 112 6.10 -20.11 3.08
N PRO A 113 6.17 -21.31 3.67
CA PRO A 113 5.32 -21.63 4.80
C PRO A 113 5.35 -20.42 5.69
N VAL A 114 4.19 -19.78 5.88
CA VAL A 114 4.04 -18.81 6.95
C VAL A 114 4.54 -19.59 8.12
N ALA A 115 5.69 -19.22 8.65
CA ALA A 115 6.13 -19.75 9.89
C ALA A 115 4.89 -19.68 10.74
N LYS A 116 4.34 -20.84 11.08
CA LYS A 116 3.19 -21.01 11.96
C LYS A 116 3.32 -19.90 12.96
N PRO A 117 2.34 -19.01 13.18
CA PRO A 117 2.50 -17.96 14.16
C PRO A 117 3.06 -18.65 15.39
N ALA A 118 4.27 -18.25 15.77
CA ALA A 118 4.92 -18.81 16.92
C ALA A 118 3.88 -18.66 18.00
N ASP A 119 3.52 -19.78 18.54
CA ASP A 119 2.53 -20.00 19.57
C ASP A 119 2.35 -18.75 20.42
N GLU A 120 1.10 -18.30 20.54
CA GLU A 120 0.74 -17.09 21.25
C GLU A 120 1.55 -16.93 22.53
N GLY A 121 2.39 -15.90 22.55
CA GLY A 121 2.69 -15.27 23.81
C GLY A 121 3.82 -15.84 24.63
N THR A 122 4.98 -16.07 24.07
CA THR A 122 6.18 -16.00 24.90
C THR A 122 7.00 -14.79 24.45
N ALA A 123 6.64 -13.63 24.97
CA ALA A 123 7.57 -12.51 25.02
C ALA A 123 8.71 -12.95 25.95
N GLU A 124 9.83 -13.37 25.40
CA GLU A 124 11.04 -13.57 26.20
C GLU A 124 11.57 -12.20 26.58
N THR A 125 11.35 -11.83 27.82
CA THR A 125 11.92 -10.64 28.43
C THR A 125 13.36 -10.99 28.83
N TYR A 126 14.34 -10.45 28.13
CA TYR A 126 15.74 -10.58 28.56
C TYR A 126 15.99 -9.59 29.71
N PRO A 127 16.46 -10.05 30.89
CA PRO A 127 16.85 -9.14 31.95
C PRO A 127 18.09 -8.35 31.52
N ILE A 128 18.01 -7.04 31.67
CA ILE A 128 19.17 -6.16 31.54
C ILE A 128 20.03 -6.40 32.77
N GLU A 129 21.17 -7.05 32.61
CA GLU A 129 22.17 -7.12 33.70
C GLU A 129 22.83 -5.74 33.84
N GLU A 130 22.71 -5.13 34.99
CA GLU A 130 23.44 -3.92 35.40
C GLU A 130 24.89 -4.27 35.72
#